data_084abc05906951db7ff90349a72981c9
#
_entry.id   084abc05906951db7ff90349a72981c9
#
_cell.length_a   1.000
_cell.length_b   1.000
_cell.length_c   1.000
_cell.angle_alpha   90.00
_cell.angle_beta   90.00
_cell.angle_gamma   90.00
#
_symmetry.space_group_name_H-M   'P 1'
#
loop_
_entity.id
_entity.type
_entity.pdbx_description
1 polymer ?
#
loop_
_entity_poly.entity_id
_entity_poly.type
_entity_poly.pdbx_seq_one_letter_code
_entity_poly.pdbx_strand_id
1 'polypeptide(L)'
;MKHDLENSVGELTRLAELGQIFARHGLKNLGSLLGFMPVSENEPDTEDLRPASVVALLRDVGPVGIKLGQLLATRSDLFTQPWISAFGTLHDQVEPLPFDKIEPVIVSAWGSDWEREFAAFERNPIASASIAQTYVATLLDGSETIVKIRRPGMASRIEADMRLLTRL
;
A
#
# COMPACT_ATOMS: atom_id res chain seq x y z
N MET A 1 10.94 20.50 -13.99
CA MET A 1 9.93 21.51 -13.59
C MET A 1 8.49 21.00 -13.57
N LYS A 2 7.88 20.46 -14.68
CA LYS A 2 6.53 19.85 -14.59
C LYS A 2 6.49 18.62 -13.68
N HIS A 3 7.45 17.73 -13.83
CA HIS A 3 7.56 16.49 -13.05
C HIS A 3 7.78 16.75 -11.54
N ASP A 4 8.52 17.81 -11.21
CA ASP A 4 8.76 18.20 -9.81
C ASP A 4 7.49 18.76 -9.15
N LEU A 5 6.67 19.51 -9.91
CA LEU A 5 5.40 20.04 -9.43
C LEU A 5 4.36 18.93 -9.20
N GLU A 6 4.26 17.96 -10.13
CA GLU A 6 3.36 16.81 -9.99
C GLU A 6 3.76 15.94 -8.79
N ASN A 7 5.07 15.73 -8.58
CA ASN A 7 5.59 15.01 -7.43
C ASN A 7 5.29 15.72 -6.11
N SER A 8 5.46 17.06 -6.07
CA SER A 8 5.18 17.86 -4.86
C SER A 8 3.70 17.86 -4.50
N VAL A 9 2.81 17.93 -5.49
CA VAL A 9 1.35 17.85 -5.27
C VAL A 9 0.97 16.46 -4.75
N GLY A 10 1.55 15.39 -5.31
CA GLY A 10 1.32 14.03 -4.84
C GLY A 10 1.77 13.81 -3.38
N GLU A 11 2.91 14.37 -2.99
CA GLU A 11 3.42 14.31 -1.62
C GLU A 11 2.51 15.06 -0.63
N LEU A 12 2.07 16.27 -0.98
CA LEU A 12 1.17 17.07 -0.13
C LEU A 12 -0.18 16.38 0.06
N THR A 13 -0.73 15.83 -1.02
CA THR A 13 -1.98 15.06 -0.96
C THR A 13 -1.80 13.84 -0.05
N ARG A 14 -0.69 13.13 -0.19
CA ARG A 14 -0.39 11.95 0.64
C ARG A 14 -0.16 12.30 2.11
N LEU A 15 0.51 13.40 2.39
CA LEU A 15 0.67 13.93 3.75
C LEU A 15 -0.67 14.26 4.40
N ALA A 16 -1.59 14.88 3.66
CA ALA A 16 -2.94 15.17 4.14
C ALA A 16 -3.73 13.89 4.43
N GLU A 17 -3.67 12.89 3.55
CA GLU A 17 -4.28 11.57 3.78
C GLU A 17 -3.72 10.90 5.05
N LEU A 18 -2.40 10.85 5.20
CA LEU A 18 -1.75 10.28 6.39
C LEU A 18 -2.16 11.03 7.64
N GLY A 19 -2.19 12.37 7.60
CA GLY A 19 -2.69 13.19 8.70
C GLY A 19 -4.11 12.84 9.12
N GLN A 20 -5.03 12.63 8.15
CA GLN A 20 -6.39 12.19 8.42
C GLN A 20 -6.46 10.76 9.01
N ILE A 21 -5.62 9.85 8.50
CA ILE A 21 -5.52 8.49 9.02
C ILE A 21 -5.08 8.52 10.49
N PHE A 22 -3.99 9.23 10.79
CA PHE A 22 -3.49 9.36 12.16
C PHE A 22 -4.51 10.02 13.10
N ALA A 23 -5.19 11.07 12.63
CA ALA A 23 -6.23 11.73 13.43
C ALA A 23 -7.41 10.79 13.77
N ARG A 24 -7.83 9.94 12.82
CA ARG A 24 -8.88 8.92 13.06
C ARG A 24 -8.48 7.87 14.09
N HIS A 25 -7.20 7.52 14.13
CA HIS A 25 -6.66 6.54 15.08
C HIS A 25 -6.19 7.16 16.41
N GLY A 26 -6.63 8.37 16.74
CA GLY A 26 -6.30 9.02 18.02
C GLY A 26 -4.86 9.58 18.11
N LEU A 27 -4.01 9.31 17.10
CA LEU A 27 -2.60 9.71 17.09
C LEU A 27 -2.43 11.19 16.70
N LYS A 28 -3.19 12.08 17.33
CA LYS A 28 -3.16 13.52 17.06
C LYS A 28 -1.76 14.15 17.32
N ASN A 29 -0.97 13.50 18.16
CA ASN A 29 0.36 13.96 18.55
C ASN A 29 1.53 13.33 17.78
N LEU A 30 1.25 12.50 16.75
CA LEU A 30 2.32 11.87 15.98
C LEU A 30 3.17 12.88 15.23
N GLY A 31 2.60 14.05 14.88
CA GLY A 31 3.35 15.18 14.32
C GLY A 31 4.44 15.71 15.25
N SER A 32 4.24 15.65 16.56
CA SER A 32 5.24 16.01 17.55
C SER A 32 6.28 14.91 17.75
N LEU A 33 5.87 13.64 17.67
CA LEU A 33 6.77 12.48 17.77
C LEU A 33 7.74 12.42 16.58
N LEU A 34 7.27 12.85 15.39
CA LEU A 34 8.07 12.90 14.17
C LEU A 34 8.83 14.24 13.99
N GLY A 35 8.79 15.14 14.97
CA GLY A 35 9.55 16.40 14.97
C GLY A 35 8.97 17.50 14.07
N PHE A 36 7.77 17.32 13.51
CA PHE A 36 7.12 18.31 12.63
C PHE A 36 6.28 19.36 13.36
N MET A 37 5.95 19.14 14.65
CA MET A 37 5.16 20.06 15.47
C MET A 37 5.71 20.14 16.89
N PRO A 38 5.57 21.28 17.62
CA PRO A 38 5.99 21.39 19.01
C PRO A 38 5.19 20.40 19.87
N VAL A 39 5.89 19.75 20.80
CA VAL A 39 5.32 18.81 21.76
C VAL A 39 4.22 19.53 22.57
N SER A 40 2.99 19.06 22.49
CA SER A 40 1.93 19.47 23.42
C SER A 40 2.22 18.87 24.79
N GLU A 41 2.15 19.67 25.86
CA GLU A 41 2.44 19.26 27.25
C GLU A 41 1.47 18.22 27.82
N ASN A 42 0.47 17.79 27.06
CA ASN A 42 -0.41 16.70 27.45
C ASN A 42 0.25 15.37 27.07
N GLU A 43 0.52 14.55 28.07
CA GLU A 43 1.03 13.18 27.89
C GLU A 43 0.19 12.42 26.84
N PRO A 44 0.84 11.68 25.92
CA PRO A 44 0.10 10.82 25.00
C PRO A 44 -0.65 9.78 25.82
N ASP A 45 -1.94 9.71 25.62
CA ASP A 45 -2.82 8.69 26.22
C ASP A 45 -2.36 7.33 25.69
N THR A 46 -1.52 6.63 26.47
CA THR A 46 -0.90 5.35 26.08
C THR A 46 -1.92 4.22 25.98
N GLU A 47 -3.17 4.45 26.36
CA GLU A 47 -4.27 3.48 26.21
C GLU A 47 -4.60 3.18 24.73
N ASP A 48 -4.27 4.08 23.80
CA ASP A 48 -4.59 3.91 22.37
C ASP A 48 -3.60 3.00 21.60
N LEU A 49 -2.46 2.66 22.20
CA LEU A 49 -1.45 1.79 21.56
C LEU A 49 -1.72 0.29 21.83
N ARG A 50 -2.93 -0.16 21.57
CA ARG A 50 -3.25 -1.60 21.57
C ARG A 50 -2.80 -2.24 20.24
N PRO A 51 -2.36 -3.51 20.24
CA PRO A 51 -1.96 -4.20 19.02
C PRO A 51 -2.99 -4.08 17.89
N ALA A 52 -4.30 -4.21 18.20
CA ALA A 52 -5.38 -4.11 17.23
C ALA A 52 -5.51 -2.72 16.60
N SER A 53 -5.33 -1.64 17.40
CA SER A 53 -5.39 -0.26 16.90
C SER A 53 -4.25 0.04 15.96
N VAL A 54 -3.03 -0.44 16.26
CA VAL A 54 -1.86 -0.27 15.39
C VAL A 54 -2.03 -1.08 14.10
N VAL A 55 -2.58 -2.29 14.15
CA VAL A 55 -2.90 -3.07 12.95
C VAL A 55 -3.93 -2.35 12.07
N ALA A 56 -4.97 -1.78 12.65
CA ALA A 56 -5.95 -1.00 11.92
C ALA A 56 -5.32 0.24 11.26
N LEU A 57 -4.47 0.96 11.98
CA LEU A 57 -3.69 2.07 11.44
C LEU A 57 -2.83 1.65 10.25
N LEU A 58 -2.07 0.55 10.37
CA LEU A 58 -1.19 0.06 9.31
C LEU A 58 -1.98 -0.35 8.05
N ARG A 59 -3.18 -0.91 8.22
CA ARG A 59 -4.10 -1.19 7.10
C ARG A 59 -4.54 0.09 6.41
N ASP A 60 -4.92 1.10 7.15
CA ASP A 60 -5.38 2.39 6.62
C ASP A 60 -4.26 3.17 5.92
N VAL A 61 -3.03 3.07 6.42
CA VAL A 61 -1.83 3.60 5.73
C VAL A 61 -1.68 2.95 4.35
N GLY A 62 -2.09 1.70 4.20
CA GLY A 62 -2.11 0.97 2.93
C GLY A 62 -0.89 0.09 2.72
N PRO A 63 -0.46 -0.14 1.45
CA PRO A 63 0.55 -1.16 1.11
C PRO A 63 1.86 -1.06 1.90
N VAL A 64 2.36 0.15 2.10
CA VAL A 64 3.59 0.39 2.87
C VAL A 64 3.38 0.04 4.34
N GLY A 65 2.25 0.46 4.94
CA GLY A 65 1.87 0.10 6.31
C GLY A 65 1.70 -1.41 6.49
N ILE A 66 1.00 -2.08 5.59
CA ILE A 66 0.82 -3.54 5.61
C ILE A 66 2.19 -4.24 5.55
N LYS A 67 3.06 -3.81 4.65
CA LYS A 67 4.40 -4.39 4.51
C LYS A 67 5.27 -4.17 5.73
N LEU A 68 5.19 -2.97 6.32
CA LEU A 68 5.86 -2.67 7.58
C LEU A 68 5.37 -3.62 8.70
N GLY A 69 4.05 -3.76 8.88
CA GLY A 69 3.50 -4.65 9.89
C GLY A 69 3.88 -6.11 9.68
N GLN A 70 3.95 -6.59 8.42
CA GLN A 70 4.47 -7.92 8.11
C GLN A 70 5.94 -8.10 8.51
N LEU A 71 6.78 -7.08 8.31
CA LEU A 71 8.16 -7.10 8.79
C LEU A 71 8.21 -7.12 10.32
N LEU A 72 7.39 -6.30 11.00
CA LEU A 72 7.32 -6.27 12.46
C LEU A 72 6.85 -7.61 13.04
N ALA A 73 5.97 -8.33 12.34
CA ALA A 73 5.53 -9.69 12.73
C ALA A 73 6.67 -10.70 12.80
N THR A 74 7.81 -10.48 12.13
CA THR A 74 8.97 -11.36 12.17
C THR A 74 9.97 -11.00 13.28
N ARG A 75 9.75 -9.90 14.00
CA ARG A 75 10.67 -9.34 14.99
C ARG A 75 10.26 -9.70 16.42
N SER A 76 10.31 -10.99 16.74
CA SER A 76 10.04 -11.49 18.09
C SER A 76 11.08 -11.03 19.15
N ASP A 77 12.18 -10.44 18.70
CA ASP A 77 13.19 -9.78 19.53
C ASP A 77 12.76 -8.39 20.03
N LEU A 78 11.83 -7.73 19.29
CA LEU A 78 11.36 -6.38 19.63
C LEU A 78 9.95 -6.35 20.23
N PHE A 79 9.12 -7.35 19.92
CA PHE A 79 7.71 -7.34 20.24
C PHE A 79 7.28 -8.59 21.00
N THR A 80 6.38 -8.42 21.97
CA THR A 80 5.77 -9.54 22.70
C THR A 80 4.79 -10.31 21.81
N GLN A 81 4.49 -11.56 22.20
CA GLN A 81 3.62 -12.46 21.43
C GLN A 81 2.25 -11.85 21.01
N PRO A 82 1.55 -11.06 21.86
CA PRO A 82 0.31 -10.41 21.43
C PRO A 82 0.49 -9.47 20.23
N TRP A 83 1.60 -8.73 20.14
CA TRP A 83 1.94 -7.87 19.03
C TRP A 83 2.28 -8.67 17.77
N ILE A 84 3.11 -9.69 17.89
CA ILE A 84 3.48 -10.59 16.79
C ILE A 84 2.22 -11.20 16.17
N SER A 85 1.34 -11.74 17.02
CA SER A 85 0.06 -12.33 16.58
C SER A 85 -0.83 -11.30 15.86
N ALA A 86 -0.92 -10.09 16.39
CA ALA A 86 -1.71 -9.02 15.78
C ALA A 86 -1.13 -8.61 14.41
N PHE A 87 0.17 -8.37 14.31
CA PHE A 87 0.83 -8.04 13.03
C PHE A 87 0.69 -9.19 12.02
N GLY A 88 0.71 -10.45 12.46
CA GLY A 88 0.47 -11.62 11.63
C GLY A 88 -0.91 -11.65 10.96
N THR A 89 -1.88 -10.85 11.43
CA THR A 89 -3.18 -10.68 10.78
C THR A 89 -3.17 -9.71 9.59
N LEU A 90 -2.04 -9.04 9.33
CA LEU A 90 -1.88 -8.15 8.18
C LEU A 90 -1.64 -8.98 6.91
N HIS A 91 -2.73 -9.38 6.29
CA HIS A 91 -2.70 -10.09 5.01
C HIS A 91 -2.75 -9.08 3.86
N ASP A 92 -2.02 -9.42 2.81
CA ASP A 92 -1.96 -8.63 1.57
C ASP A 92 -3.11 -8.98 0.59
N GLN A 93 -4.14 -9.67 1.10
CA GLN A 93 -5.33 -10.00 0.30
C GLN A 93 -6.30 -8.83 0.30
N VAL A 94 -6.56 -8.31 -0.89
CA VAL A 94 -7.47 -7.19 -1.12
C VAL A 94 -8.50 -7.62 -2.17
N GLU A 95 -9.73 -7.17 -2.03
CA GLU A 95 -10.78 -7.45 -3.00
C GLU A 95 -10.35 -7.08 -4.42
N PRO A 96 -10.57 -7.96 -5.40
CA PRO A 96 -10.20 -7.70 -6.78
C PRO A 96 -10.89 -6.46 -7.33
N LEU A 97 -10.15 -5.61 -8.03
CA LEU A 97 -10.74 -4.59 -8.89
C LEU A 97 -11.31 -5.26 -10.14
N PRO A 98 -12.44 -4.77 -10.65
CA PRO A 98 -12.96 -5.17 -11.95
C PRO A 98 -11.91 -4.97 -13.05
N PHE A 99 -11.93 -5.84 -14.07
CA PHE A 99 -10.92 -5.83 -15.12
C PHE A 99 -10.85 -4.50 -15.89
N ASP A 100 -11.99 -3.84 -16.10
CA ASP A 100 -12.08 -2.51 -16.74
C ASP A 100 -11.25 -1.44 -16.04
N LYS A 101 -10.95 -1.60 -14.74
CA LYS A 101 -10.06 -0.73 -13.98
C LYS A 101 -8.58 -1.09 -14.14
N ILE A 102 -8.28 -2.33 -14.49
CA ILE A 102 -6.93 -2.85 -14.68
C ILE A 102 -6.45 -2.69 -16.13
N GLU A 103 -7.34 -2.90 -17.09
CA GLU A 103 -7.03 -2.87 -18.52
C GLU A 103 -6.30 -1.59 -18.99
N PRO A 104 -6.64 -0.37 -18.50
CA PRO A 104 -5.88 0.83 -18.86
C PRO A 104 -4.39 0.77 -18.50
N VAL A 105 -4.02 0.01 -17.45
CA VAL A 105 -2.61 -0.20 -17.08
C VAL A 105 -1.92 -1.11 -18.09
N ILE A 106 -2.62 -2.13 -18.58
CA ILE A 106 -2.13 -3.03 -19.62
C ILE A 106 -1.92 -2.26 -20.91
N VAL A 107 -2.94 -1.51 -21.33
CA VAL A 107 -2.90 -0.69 -22.56
C VAL A 107 -1.78 0.35 -22.49
N SER A 108 -1.55 0.96 -21.32
CA SER A 108 -0.44 1.90 -21.14
C SER A 108 0.94 1.25 -21.28
N ALA A 109 1.06 -0.04 -20.93
CA ALA A 109 2.34 -0.77 -20.97
C ALA A 109 2.62 -1.41 -22.32
N TRP A 110 1.59 -2.00 -22.96
CA TRP A 110 1.73 -2.83 -24.16
C TRP A 110 0.96 -2.30 -25.38
N GLY A 111 0.21 -1.22 -25.24
CA GLY A 111 -0.61 -0.66 -26.33
C GLY A 111 -2.01 -1.25 -26.41
N SER A 112 -2.82 -0.70 -27.30
CA SER A 112 -4.22 -1.11 -27.48
C SER A 112 -4.39 -2.56 -27.98
N ASP A 113 -3.37 -3.07 -28.67
CA ASP A 113 -3.38 -4.39 -29.30
C ASP A 113 -2.79 -5.48 -28.38
N TRP A 114 -2.67 -5.22 -27.07
CA TRP A 114 -2.04 -6.10 -26.09
C TRP A 114 -2.58 -7.55 -26.10
N GLU A 115 -3.85 -7.74 -26.46
CA GLU A 115 -4.45 -9.07 -26.53
C GLU A 115 -3.74 -9.97 -27.55
N ARG A 116 -3.09 -9.40 -28.59
CA ARG A 116 -2.36 -10.17 -29.61
C ARG A 116 -1.09 -10.83 -29.10
N GLU A 117 -0.60 -10.43 -27.93
CA GLU A 117 0.57 -11.06 -27.28
C GLU A 117 0.23 -12.43 -26.66
N PHE A 118 -1.08 -12.77 -26.57
CA PHE A 118 -1.56 -13.99 -25.94
C PHE A 118 -2.48 -14.77 -26.87
N ALA A 119 -2.43 -16.10 -26.78
CA ALA A 119 -3.44 -16.98 -27.37
C ALA A 119 -4.76 -16.92 -26.55
N ALA A 120 -4.65 -16.75 -25.22
CA ALA A 120 -5.78 -16.53 -24.31
C ALA A 120 -5.35 -15.70 -23.10
N PHE A 121 -6.27 -14.91 -22.55
CA PHE A 121 -6.07 -14.15 -21.32
C PHE A 121 -7.31 -14.23 -20.44
N GLU A 122 -7.16 -14.76 -19.22
CA GLU A 122 -8.23 -14.88 -18.26
C GLU A 122 -8.44 -13.53 -17.55
N ARG A 123 -9.61 -12.91 -17.74
CA ARG A 123 -9.91 -11.57 -17.16
C ARG A 123 -10.27 -11.62 -15.68
N ASN A 124 -10.53 -12.82 -15.12
CA ASN A 124 -10.72 -13.01 -13.69
C ASN A 124 -9.37 -13.24 -13.02
N PRO A 125 -8.98 -12.43 -12.01
CA PRO A 125 -7.70 -12.62 -11.35
C PRO A 125 -7.72 -13.88 -10.46
N ILE A 126 -6.63 -14.62 -10.47
CA ILE A 126 -6.43 -15.76 -9.56
C ILE A 126 -5.93 -15.33 -8.18
N ALA A 127 -5.40 -14.12 -8.08
CA ALA A 127 -4.99 -13.52 -6.82
C ALA A 127 -5.06 -12.00 -6.90
N SER A 128 -5.37 -11.36 -5.77
CA SER A 128 -5.43 -9.92 -5.63
C SER A 128 -4.75 -9.48 -4.35
N ALA A 129 -3.76 -8.62 -4.50
CA ALA A 129 -2.98 -8.05 -3.41
C ALA A 129 -3.11 -6.51 -3.39
N SER A 130 -2.54 -5.87 -2.36
CA SER A 130 -2.61 -4.43 -2.16
C SER A 130 -2.03 -3.63 -3.34
N ILE A 131 -1.00 -4.13 -4.01
CA ILE A 131 -0.28 -3.43 -5.09
C ILE A 131 -0.54 -3.99 -6.48
N ALA A 132 -1.05 -5.22 -6.61
CA ALA A 132 -1.19 -5.90 -7.90
C ALA A 132 -2.29 -6.95 -7.89
N GLN A 133 -2.77 -7.29 -9.06
CA GLN A 133 -3.60 -8.46 -9.34
C GLN A 133 -2.86 -9.42 -10.27
N THR A 134 -3.15 -10.70 -10.14
CA THR A 134 -2.47 -11.78 -10.88
C THR A 134 -3.46 -12.52 -11.74
N TYR A 135 -3.12 -12.72 -12.99
CA TYR A 135 -3.96 -13.33 -14.03
C TYR A 135 -3.24 -14.52 -14.66
N VAL A 136 -4.01 -15.46 -15.20
CA VAL A 136 -3.50 -16.54 -16.05
C VAL A 136 -3.62 -16.11 -17.51
N ALA A 137 -2.60 -16.41 -18.28
CA ALA A 137 -2.62 -16.23 -19.73
C ALA A 137 -1.95 -17.42 -20.43
N THR A 138 -2.29 -17.62 -21.70
CA THR A 138 -1.63 -18.58 -22.58
C THR A 138 -0.87 -17.81 -23.64
N LEU A 139 0.41 -18.07 -23.76
CA LEU A 139 1.26 -17.46 -24.80
C LEU A 139 0.94 -18.06 -26.17
N LEU A 140 1.43 -17.41 -27.24
CA LEU A 140 1.19 -17.83 -28.63
C LEU A 140 1.77 -19.22 -28.94
N ASP A 141 2.77 -19.67 -28.19
CA ASP A 141 3.35 -21.01 -28.30
C ASP A 141 2.55 -22.09 -27.54
N GLY A 142 1.45 -21.71 -26.89
CA GLY A 142 0.59 -22.59 -26.11
C GLY A 142 1.01 -22.77 -24.64
N SER A 143 2.09 -22.15 -24.21
CA SER A 143 2.53 -22.25 -22.81
C SER A 143 1.67 -21.37 -21.87
N GLU A 144 1.32 -21.91 -20.70
CA GLU A 144 0.66 -21.12 -19.65
C GLU A 144 1.65 -20.19 -18.94
N THR A 145 1.20 -18.99 -18.62
CA THR A 145 1.98 -17.99 -17.90
C THR A 145 1.13 -17.23 -16.90
N ILE A 146 1.82 -16.56 -15.96
CA ILE A 146 1.22 -15.69 -14.96
C ILE A 146 1.56 -14.24 -15.26
N VAL A 147 0.53 -13.43 -15.39
CA VAL A 147 0.67 -11.99 -15.65
C VAL A 147 0.31 -11.23 -14.38
N LYS A 148 1.29 -10.54 -13.79
CA LYS A 148 1.10 -9.71 -12.61
C LYS A 148 1.00 -8.25 -13.00
N ILE A 149 -0.17 -7.65 -12.78
CA ILE A 149 -0.47 -6.28 -13.18
C ILE A 149 -0.63 -5.42 -11.94
N ARG A 150 0.10 -4.31 -11.89
CA ARG A 150 -0.02 -3.33 -10.79
C ARG A 150 -1.40 -2.68 -10.80
N ARG A 151 -1.94 -2.42 -9.61
CA ARG A 151 -3.17 -1.63 -9.48
C ARG A 151 -2.94 -0.20 -9.97
N PRO A 152 -3.95 0.46 -10.56
CA PRO A 152 -3.85 1.86 -10.97
C PRO A 152 -3.42 2.76 -9.82
N GLY A 153 -2.56 3.75 -10.10
CA GLY A 153 -2.10 4.73 -9.11
C GLY A 153 -1.12 4.23 -8.05
N MET A 154 -0.81 2.91 -7.99
CA MET A 154 0.06 2.37 -6.95
C MET A 154 1.51 2.84 -7.05
N ALA A 155 2.03 3.04 -8.25
CA ALA A 155 3.41 3.50 -8.42
C ALA A 155 3.62 4.87 -7.76
N SER A 156 2.80 5.86 -8.11
CA SER A 156 2.89 7.21 -7.57
C SER A 156 2.64 7.27 -6.05
N ARG A 157 1.73 6.43 -5.54
CA ARG A 157 1.46 6.34 -4.10
C ARG A 157 2.67 5.80 -3.34
N ILE A 158 3.26 4.71 -3.79
CA ILE A 158 4.45 4.11 -3.16
C ILE A 158 5.64 5.07 -3.25
N GLU A 159 5.84 5.74 -4.39
CA GLU A 159 6.90 6.74 -4.53
C GLU A 159 6.72 7.92 -3.57
N ALA A 160 5.48 8.41 -3.37
CA ALA A 160 5.19 9.45 -2.40
C ALA A 160 5.49 8.97 -0.96
N ASP A 161 5.04 7.76 -0.59
CA ASP A 161 5.33 7.16 0.72
C ASP A 161 6.84 7.00 0.94
N MET A 162 7.58 6.52 -0.06
CA MET A 162 9.04 6.34 0.05
C MET A 162 9.78 7.68 0.18
N ARG A 163 9.36 8.71 -0.56
CA ARG A 163 9.93 10.06 -0.41
C ARG A 163 9.69 10.65 0.99
N LEU A 164 8.49 10.43 1.54
CA LEU A 164 8.19 10.88 2.91
C LEU A 164 9.05 10.14 3.93
N LEU A 165 9.21 8.81 3.79
CA LEU A 165 10.04 8.01 4.70
C LEU A 165 11.53 8.37 4.64
N THR A 166 12.05 8.79 3.50
CA THR A 166 13.48 9.16 3.36
C THR A 166 13.78 10.54 3.92
N ARG A 167 12.78 11.34 4.30
CA ARG A 167 12.93 12.65 4.94
C ARG A 167 12.81 12.60 6.47
N LEU A 168 12.47 11.44 7.03
CA LEU A 168 12.44 11.16 8.46
C LEU A 168 13.81 10.72 8.97
#